data_8fccbd3eb52c4f7e65d74813b47e4bf2
#
_entry.id   8fccbd3eb52c4f7e65d74813b47e4bf2
#
_cell.length_a   1.000
_cell.length_b   1.000
_cell.length_c   1.000
_cell.angle_alpha   90.00
_cell.angle_beta   90.00
_cell.angle_gamma   90.00
#
_symmetry.space_group_name_H-M   'P 1'
#
loop_
_entity.id
_entity.type
_entity.pdbx_description
1 polymer ?
#
loop_
_entity_poly.entity_id
_entity_poly.type
_entity_poly.pdbx_seq_one_letter_code
_entity_poly.pdbx_strand_id
1 'polypeptide(L)'
;MYKRQIQEIIKIERDEIDVDEANTAVFYSISNCQNGLSGISFGNFLIKQVAHKLKQELPGLNKFVTLSPIPGLMNWLEKNSPLTHERCVDGISDDEDLMKKALIYLTESGREDNLPNDAVARFHLGNGAILHKVNLNADLSKKGKLQSNVLMDNYLDDLDVVEKNHELFFKTKI
;
A
#
# COMPACT_ATOMS: atom_id res chain seq x y z
N MET A 1 4.65 8.86 0.46
CA MET A 1 5.33 8.89 1.78
C MET A 1 6.29 7.73 1.86
N TYR A 2 7.44 7.88 2.48
CA TYR A 2 8.48 6.86 2.57
C TYR A 2 8.59 6.33 4.00
N LYS A 3 9.00 5.07 4.15
CA LYS A 3 9.18 4.44 5.48
C LYS A 3 10.12 5.24 6.40
N ARG A 4 11.19 5.84 5.87
CA ARG A 4 12.09 6.72 6.63
C ARG A 4 11.39 7.95 7.20
N GLN A 5 10.39 8.52 6.49
CA GLN A 5 9.61 9.66 6.98
C GLN A 5 8.73 9.26 8.16
N ILE A 6 8.16 8.04 8.14
CA ILE A 6 7.44 7.51 9.30
C ILE A 6 8.37 7.38 10.51
N GLN A 7 9.60 6.88 10.30
CA GLN A 7 10.58 6.75 11.39
C GLN A 7 10.94 8.12 12.02
N GLU A 8 11.04 9.17 11.22
CA GLU A 8 11.24 10.53 11.74
C GLU A 8 10.02 11.03 12.55
N ILE A 9 8.81 10.80 12.07
CA ILE A 9 7.57 11.21 12.74
C ILE A 9 7.38 10.51 14.09
N ILE A 10 7.78 9.25 14.25
CA ILE A 10 7.62 8.50 15.50
C ILE A 10 8.79 8.67 16.49
N LYS A 11 9.82 9.45 16.17
CA LYS A 11 10.89 9.77 17.11
C LYS A 11 10.34 10.55 18.32
N ILE A 12 10.95 10.33 19.48
CA ILE A 12 10.60 11.06 20.71
C ILE A 12 10.94 12.54 20.56
N GLU A 13 12.13 12.83 20.00
CA GLU A 13 12.57 14.20 19.70
C GLU A 13 12.20 14.51 18.25
N ARG A 14 11.11 15.23 18.05
CA ARG A 14 10.62 15.71 16.75
C ARG A 14 10.04 17.10 16.88
N ASP A 15 10.04 17.85 15.79
CA ASP A 15 9.24 19.06 15.68
C ASP A 15 7.74 18.67 15.66
N GLU A 16 7.00 19.17 16.61
CA GLU A 16 5.56 18.96 16.67
C GLU A 16 4.86 20.08 15.90
N ILE A 17 3.92 19.69 15.05
CA ILE A 17 3.00 20.63 14.40
C ILE A 17 1.69 20.65 15.19
N ASP A 18 0.94 21.73 15.08
CA ASP A 18 -0.39 21.79 15.65
C ASP A 18 -1.27 20.71 14.99
N VAL A 19 -2.03 19.99 15.81
CA VAL A 19 -2.94 18.95 15.33
C VAL A 19 -3.96 19.51 14.34
N ASP A 20 -4.37 20.77 14.53
CA ASP A 20 -5.31 21.45 13.64
C ASP A 20 -4.72 21.77 12.25
N GLU A 21 -3.41 21.74 12.09
CA GLU A 21 -2.72 21.89 10.80
C GLU A 21 -2.59 20.54 10.04
N ALA A 22 -2.85 19.42 10.72
CA ALA A 22 -2.76 18.11 10.11
C ALA A 22 -3.91 17.89 9.13
N ASN A 23 -3.58 17.55 7.87
CA ASN A 23 -4.56 17.26 6.83
C ASN A 23 -4.55 15.81 6.35
N THR A 24 -3.58 15.02 6.78
CA THR A 24 -3.36 13.64 6.31
C THR A 24 -3.12 12.69 7.47
N ALA A 25 -3.91 11.61 7.53
CA ALA A 25 -3.66 10.47 8.41
C ALA A 25 -2.98 9.35 7.63
N VAL A 26 -1.95 8.74 8.22
CA VAL A 26 -1.21 7.65 7.59
C VAL A 26 -1.37 6.38 8.42
N PHE A 27 -1.93 5.34 7.80
CA PHE A 27 -2.00 3.99 8.37
C PHE A 27 -0.73 3.23 7.99
N TYR A 28 0.00 2.81 9.00
CA TYR A 28 1.28 2.14 8.84
C TYR A 28 1.31 0.83 9.62
N SER A 29 1.85 -0.23 9.01
CA SER A 29 2.02 -1.54 9.66
C SER A 29 0.71 -2.20 10.11
N ILE A 30 -0.24 -2.33 9.18
CA ILE A 30 -1.52 -2.99 9.42
C ILE A 30 -1.29 -4.50 9.46
N SER A 31 -1.58 -5.14 10.59
CA SER A 31 -1.43 -6.59 10.75
C SER A 31 -2.42 -7.17 11.75
N ASN A 32 -2.83 -8.42 11.53
CA ASN A 32 -3.60 -9.20 12.51
C ASN A 32 -2.63 -9.82 13.53
N CYS A 33 -2.63 -9.30 14.75
CA CYS A 33 -1.76 -9.80 15.82
C CYS A 33 -2.37 -10.98 16.59
N GLN A 34 -3.66 -11.29 16.40
CA GLN A 34 -4.40 -12.32 17.12
C GLN A 34 -4.71 -13.51 16.22
N ASN A 35 -4.30 -14.71 16.61
CA ASN A 35 -4.57 -15.94 15.87
C ASN A 35 -6.07 -16.18 15.61
N GLY A 36 -6.95 -15.79 16.57
CA GLY A 36 -8.39 -15.89 16.43
C GLY A 36 -9.03 -14.99 15.37
N LEU A 37 -8.28 -14.03 14.84
CA LEU A 37 -8.72 -13.16 13.74
C LEU A 37 -8.22 -13.65 12.35
N SER A 38 -7.52 -14.78 12.33
CA SER A 38 -7.04 -15.36 11.07
C SER A 38 -8.22 -15.74 10.16
N GLY A 39 -8.21 -15.26 8.93
CA GLY A 39 -9.29 -15.47 7.96
C GLY A 39 -10.52 -14.57 8.11
N ILE A 40 -10.56 -13.70 9.13
CA ILE A 40 -11.62 -12.71 9.29
C ILE A 40 -11.18 -11.41 8.64
N SER A 41 -11.95 -10.90 7.68
CA SER A 41 -11.67 -9.63 6.98
C SER A 41 -12.00 -8.40 7.85
N PHE A 42 -11.40 -8.34 9.06
CA PHE A 42 -11.64 -7.26 10.02
C PHE A 42 -10.88 -5.97 9.64
N GLY A 43 -9.75 -6.11 8.95
CA GLY A 43 -8.87 -4.98 8.65
C GLY A 43 -9.55 -3.88 7.84
N ASN A 44 -10.42 -4.25 6.92
CA ASN A 44 -11.21 -3.32 6.12
C ASN A 44 -12.14 -2.47 6.99
N PHE A 45 -12.98 -3.11 7.77
CA PHE A 45 -13.93 -2.44 8.65
C PHE A 45 -13.21 -1.52 9.64
N LEU A 46 -12.10 -1.99 10.22
CA LEU A 46 -11.35 -1.24 11.21
C LEU A 46 -10.71 0.03 10.61
N ILE A 47 -10.10 -0.04 9.43
CA ILE A 47 -9.50 1.15 8.77
C ILE A 47 -10.58 2.20 8.53
N LYS A 48 -11.72 1.82 7.94
CA LYS A 48 -12.83 2.73 7.68
C LYS A 48 -13.39 3.35 8.96
N GLN A 49 -13.60 2.54 10.01
CA GLN A 49 -14.08 3.03 11.30
C GLN A 49 -13.12 4.04 11.93
N VAL A 50 -11.80 3.76 11.90
CA VAL A 50 -10.79 4.68 12.42
C VAL A 50 -10.72 5.95 11.59
N ALA A 51 -10.78 5.86 10.25
CA ALA A 51 -10.78 7.02 9.36
C ALA A 51 -12.00 7.93 9.61
N HIS A 52 -13.21 7.35 9.74
CA HIS A 52 -14.41 8.12 10.08
C HIS A 52 -14.31 8.80 11.45
N LYS A 53 -13.81 8.09 12.46
CA LYS A 53 -13.63 8.64 13.80
C LYS A 53 -12.60 9.77 13.80
N LEU A 54 -11.47 9.60 13.14
CA LEU A 54 -10.46 10.64 12.99
C LEU A 54 -11.00 11.88 12.26
N LYS A 55 -11.79 11.71 11.20
CA LYS A 55 -12.43 12.83 10.48
C LYS A 55 -13.41 13.61 11.37
N GLN A 56 -14.10 12.91 12.29
CA GLN A 56 -15.02 13.55 13.25
C GLN A 56 -14.28 14.33 14.35
N GLU A 57 -13.19 13.76 14.86
CA GLU A 57 -12.39 14.37 15.94
C GLU A 57 -11.47 15.47 15.42
N LEU A 58 -10.97 15.37 14.18
CA LEU A 58 -10.03 16.26 13.52
C LEU A 58 -10.59 16.66 12.14
N PRO A 59 -11.47 17.66 12.06
CA PRO A 59 -12.14 18.06 10.81
C PRO A 59 -11.19 18.50 9.68
N GLY A 60 -9.97 18.93 10.01
CA GLY A 60 -8.89 19.27 9.06
C GLY A 60 -8.37 18.05 8.27
N LEU A 61 -8.53 16.83 8.82
CA LEU A 61 -8.11 15.59 8.13
C LEU A 61 -9.03 15.31 6.93
N ASN A 62 -8.45 15.32 5.75
CA ASN A 62 -9.17 15.06 4.49
C ASN A 62 -8.51 13.98 3.62
N LYS A 63 -7.34 13.47 4.04
CA LYS A 63 -6.62 12.40 3.35
C LYS A 63 -6.31 11.26 4.31
N PHE A 64 -6.71 10.06 3.94
CA PHE A 64 -6.43 8.82 4.67
C PHE A 64 -5.65 7.90 3.74
N VAL A 65 -4.37 7.71 4.04
CA VAL A 65 -3.47 6.94 3.16
C VAL A 65 -2.79 5.82 3.94
N THR A 66 -2.51 4.72 3.25
CA THR A 66 -1.66 3.67 3.79
C THR A 66 -0.25 3.78 3.27
N LEU A 67 0.72 3.20 3.97
CA LEU A 67 2.05 2.91 3.44
C LEU A 67 2.24 1.40 3.51
N SER A 68 2.29 0.77 2.34
CA SER A 68 2.23 -0.68 2.20
C SER A 68 3.46 -1.23 1.48
N PRO A 69 3.96 -2.41 1.88
CA PRO A 69 5.01 -3.11 1.16
C PRO A 69 4.43 -3.82 -0.08
N ILE A 70 5.30 -4.16 -1.02
CA ILE A 70 4.97 -4.98 -2.21
C ILE A 70 5.73 -6.31 -2.10
N PRO A 71 5.28 -7.25 -1.26
CA PRO A 71 6.11 -8.36 -0.78
C PRO A 71 6.46 -9.41 -1.84
N GLY A 72 5.69 -9.51 -2.91
CA GLY A 72 5.87 -10.53 -3.95
C GLY A 72 6.50 -10.03 -5.24
N LEU A 73 6.82 -8.73 -5.37
CA LEU A 73 7.25 -8.13 -6.64
C LEU A 73 8.51 -8.78 -7.20
N MET A 74 9.57 -8.96 -6.40
CA MET A 74 10.82 -9.55 -6.89
C MET A 74 10.63 -10.99 -7.36
N ASN A 75 9.85 -11.81 -6.65
CA ASN A 75 9.54 -13.18 -7.10
C ASN A 75 8.69 -13.21 -8.38
N TRP A 76 7.82 -12.22 -8.56
CA TRP A 76 7.04 -12.09 -9.79
C TRP A 76 7.92 -11.64 -10.96
N LEU A 77 8.85 -10.69 -10.75
CA LEU A 77 9.81 -10.23 -11.75
C LEU A 77 10.71 -11.38 -12.23
N GLU A 78 11.21 -12.20 -11.32
CA GLU A 78 12.03 -13.38 -11.66
C GLU A 78 11.34 -14.27 -12.70
N LYS A 79 10.03 -14.49 -12.56
CA LYS A 79 9.24 -15.36 -13.42
C LYS A 79 8.75 -14.69 -14.71
N ASN A 80 8.37 -13.42 -14.65
CA ASN A 80 7.65 -12.72 -15.72
C ASN A 80 8.49 -11.65 -16.44
N SER A 81 9.60 -11.22 -15.86
CA SER A 81 10.51 -10.21 -16.42
C SER A 81 11.94 -10.45 -15.95
N PRO A 82 12.58 -11.58 -16.33
CA PRO A 82 13.90 -11.99 -15.82
C PRO A 82 14.98 -10.91 -15.98
N LEU A 83 14.99 -10.20 -17.11
CA LEU A 83 15.97 -9.12 -17.35
C LEU A 83 15.82 -7.96 -16.37
N THR A 84 14.59 -7.57 -16.05
CA THR A 84 14.33 -6.52 -15.04
C THR A 84 14.76 -7.03 -13.66
N HIS A 85 14.46 -8.29 -13.33
CA HIS A 85 14.88 -8.91 -12.07
C HIS A 85 16.41 -8.91 -11.91
N GLU A 86 17.15 -9.38 -12.92
CA GLU A 86 18.62 -9.38 -12.91
C GLU A 86 19.19 -7.99 -12.67
N ARG A 87 18.69 -6.97 -13.40
CA ARG A 87 19.11 -5.58 -13.21
C ARG A 87 18.84 -5.09 -11.78
N CYS A 88 17.71 -5.46 -11.18
CA CYS A 88 17.41 -5.14 -9.78
C CYS A 88 18.41 -5.80 -8.81
N VAL A 89 18.75 -7.07 -9.04
CA VAL A 89 19.73 -7.81 -8.22
C VAL A 89 21.11 -7.18 -8.32
N ASP A 90 21.54 -6.79 -9.53
CA ASP A 90 22.84 -6.18 -9.81
C ASP A 90 22.91 -4.70 -9.36
N GLY A 91 21.77 -4.11 -8.98
CA GLY A 91 21.70 -2.70 -8.55
C GLY A 91 21.80 -1.69 -9.70
N ILE A 92 21.48 -2.10 -10.92
CA ILE A 92 21.47 -1.29 -12.16
C ILE A 92 20.06 -1.20 -12.75
N SER A 93 19.03 -1.34 -11.91
CA SER A 93 17.64 -1.28 -12.36
C SER A 93 17.33 0.07 -13.04
N ASP A 94 16.56 0.00 -14.13
CA ASP A 94 15.93 1.16 -14.72
C ASP A 94 14.64 1.46 -13.93
N ASP A 95 14.56 2.65 -13.35
CA ASP A 95 13.44 3.07 -12.51
C ASP A 95 12.12 3.13 -13.29
N GLU A 96 12.14 3.50 -14.59
CA GLU A 96 10.95 3.57 -15.43
C GLU A 96 10.42 2.15 -15.75
N ASP A 97 11.30 1.24 -16.15
CA ASP A 97 10.93 -0.15 -16.43
C ASP A 97 10.44 -0.85 -15.15
N LEU A 98 11.14 -0.68 -14.03
CA LEU A 98 10.74 -1.23 -12.74
C LEU A 98 9.36 -0.72 -12.30
N MET A 99 9.11 0.59 -12.46
CA MET A 99 7.83 1.20 -12.12
C MET A 99 6.69 0.65 -12.98
N LYS A 100 6.90 0.52 -14.30
CA LYS A 100 5.92 -0.09 -15.21
C LYS A 100 5.60 -1.53 -14.80
N LYS A 101 6.61 -2.33 -14.49
CA LYS A 101 6.42 -3.72 -14.04
C LYS A 101 5.70 -3.80 -12.70
N ALA A 102 6.03 -2.92 -11.76
CA ALA A 102 5.34 -2.85 -10.48
C ALA A 102 3.85 -2.50 -10.65
N LEU A 103 3.51 -1.55 -11.53
CA LEU A 103 2.12 -1.22 -11.82
C LEU A 103 1.36 -2.41 -12.42
N ILE A 104 1.94 -3.11 -13.40
CA ILE A 104 1.36 -4.35 -13.96
C ILE A 104 1.08 -5.37 -12.84
N TYR A 105 2.08 -5.62 -11.98
CA TYR A 105 1.95 -6.56 -10.87
C TYR A 105 0.83 -6.19 -9.89
N LEU A 106 0.65 -4.89 -9.62
CA LEU A 106 -0.33 -4.36 -8.65
C LEU A 106 -1.75 -4.23 -9.23
N THR A 107 -1.91 -4.07 -10.55
CA THR A 107 -3.21 -3.75 -11.16
C THR A 107 -3.70 -4.79 -12.15
N GLU A 108 -2.80 -5.48 -12.83
CA GLU A 108 -3.20 -6.46 -13.84
C GLU A 108 -3.31 -7.86 -13.24
N SER A 109 -4.26 -8.59 -13.80
CA SER A 109 -4.55 -9.95 -13.38
C SER A 109 -3.75 -10.94 -14.22
N GLY A 110 -2.78 -11.59 -13.57
CA GLY A 110 -2.21 -12.86 -14.08
C GLY A 110 -2.88 -14.09 -13.46
N ARG A 111 -3.99 -13.89 -12.74
CA ARG A 111 -4.72 -14.92 -11.99
C ARG A 111 -6.03 -15.29 -12.70
N GLU A 112 -6.47 -16.53 -12.51
CA GLU A 112 -7.75 -17.03 -13.06
C GLU A 112 -8.98 -16.27 -12.52
N ASP A 113 -8.85 -15.68 -11.32
CA ASP A 113 -9.92 -14.90 -10.66
C ASP A 113 -9.97 -13.42 -11.08
N ASN A 114 -9.17 -13.01 -12.05
CA ASN A 114 -9.05 -11.63 -12.52
C ASN A 114 -8.70 -10.60 -11.42
N LEU A 115 -8.02 -11.02 -10.36
CA LEU A 115 -7.55 -10.15 -9.27
C LEU A 115 -6.07 -9.80 -9.44
N PRO A 116 -5.61 -8.66 -8.87
CA PRO A 116 -4.19 -8.31 -8.83
C PRO A 116 -3.31 -9.45 -8.30
N ASN A 117 -2.09 -9.56 -8.79
CA ASN A 117 -1.15 -10.58 -8.32
C ASN A 117 -0.72 -10.37 -6.87
N ASP A 118 -0.62 -9.11 -6.44
CA ASP A 118 -0.22 -8.77 -5.09
C ASP A 118 -1.34 -8.94 -4.06
N ALA A 119 -1.06 -9.62 -2.94
CA ALA A 119 -2.05 -9.87 -1.89
C ALA A 119 -2.42 -8.58 -1.13
N VAL A 120 -1.46 -7.66 -0.97
CA VAL A 120 -1.68 -6.37 -0.30
C VAL A 120 -2.54 -5.47 -1.19
N ALA A 121 -2.26 -5.44 -2.50
CA ALA A 121 -3.10 -4.75 -3.48
C ALA A 121 -4.54 -5.30 -3.47
N ARG A 122 -4.72 -6.62 -3.50
CA ARG A 122 -6.06 -7.24 -3.41
C ARG A 122 -6.81 -6.81 -2.15
N PHE A 123 -6.12 -6.75 -1.01
CA PHE A 123 -6.72 -6.32 0.24
C PHE A 123 -7.19 -4.86 0.15
N HIS A 124 -6.34 -3.92 -0.22
CA HIS A 124 -6.69 -2.50 -0.26
C HIS A 124 -7.70 -2.16 -1.35
N LEU A 125 -7.48 -2.63 -2.59
CA LEU A 125 -8.40 -2.39 -3.71
C LEU A 125 -9.76 -3.08 -3.48
N GLY A 126 -9.75 -4.31 -2.94
CA GLY A 126 -10.96 -5.01 -2.54
C GLY A 126 -11.73 -4.31 -1.43
N ASN A 127 -11.09 -3.44 -0.68
CA ASN A 127 -11.69 -2.60 0.35
C ASN A 127 -12.19 -1.25 -0.19
N GLY A 128 -12.00 -0.99 -1.49
CA GLY A 128 -12.42 0.23 -2.16
C GLY A 128 -11.41 1.37 -2.11
N ALA A 129 -10.21 1.12 -1.58
CA ALA A 129 -9.13 2.09 -1.65
C ALA A 129 -8.61 2.23 -3.09
N ILE A 130 -7.94 3.33 -3.37
CA ILE A 130 -7.37 3.65 -4.69
C ILE A 130 -5.85 3.49 -4.60
N LEU A 131 -5.23 2.77 -5.54
CA LEU A 131 -3.77 2.80 -5.68
C LEU A 131 -3.35 4.22 -6.07
N HIS A 132 -2.82 4.95 -5.10
CA HIS A 132 -2.53 6.37 -5.23
C HIS A 132 -1.14 6.62 -5.80
N LYS A 133 -0.14 5.88 -5.31
CA LYS A 133 1.25 6.08 -5.73
C LYS A 133 2.12 4.87 -5.41
N VAL A 134 3.03 4.56 -6.34
CA VAL A 134 4.19 3.69 -6.08
C VAL A 134 5.41 4.58 -5.87
N ASN A 135 6.20 4.31 -4.84
CA ASN A 135 7.33 5.13 -4.43
C ASN A 135 8.63 4.36 -4.58
N LEU A 136 9.57 4.92 -5.33
CA LEU A 136 10.96 4.45 -5.44
C LEU A 136 11.72 4.74 -4.13
N ASN A 137 12.68 3.88 -3.79
CA ASN A 137 13.57 4.07 -2.63
C ASN A 137 12.81 4.31 -1.30
N ALA A 138 11.65 3.67 -1.14
CA ALA A 138 10.75 3.91 -0.02
C ALA A 138 11.04 3.04 1.20
N ASP A 139 11.54 1.81 1.03
CA ASP A 139 12.04 0.93 2.09
C ASP A 139 13.46 0.44 1.81
N LEU A 140 14.45 1.13 2.36
CA LEU A 140 15.87 0.82 2.18
C LEU A 140 16.36 -0.36 3.05
N SER A 141 15.47 -1.02 3.81
CA SER A 141 15.83 -2.19 4.61
C SER A 141 16.22 -3.37 3.72
N LYS A 142 16.98 -4.31 4.28
CA LYS A 142 17.32 -5.57 3.60
C LYS A 142 16.05 -6.30 3.13
N LYS A 143 14.98 -6.28 3.94
CA LYS A 143 13.70 -6.88 3.58
C LYS A 143 13.04 -6.17 2.40
N GLY A 144 13.00 -4.83 2.40
CA GLY A 144 12.47 -4.03 1.29
C GLY A 144 13.21 -4.28 -0.02
N LYS A 145 14.55 -4.35 0.03
CA LYS A 145 15.37 -4.68 -1.14
C LYS A 145 15.04 -6.06 -1.70
N LEU A 146 14.92 -7.08 -0.86
CA LEU A 146 14.64 -8.46 -1.28
C LEU A 146 13.22 -8.67 -1.80
N GLN A 147 12.23 -7.94 -1.28
CA GLN A 147 10.83 -8.14 -1.60
C GLN A 147 10.34 -7.32 -2.80
N SER A 148 10.83 -6.08 -2.93
CA SER A 148 10.28 -5.12 -3.89
C SER A 148 11.32 -4.20 -4.54
N ASN A 149 12.62 -4.51 -4.45
CA ASN A 149 13.68 -3.58 -4.86
C ASN A 149 13.45 -2.17 -4.30
N VAL A 150 13.22 -2.09 -2.97
CA VAL A 150 12.99 -0.88 -2.17
C VAL A 150 11.73 -0.07 -2.50
N LEU A 151 10.83 -0.61 -3.33
CA LEU A 151 9.54 0.00 -3.61
C LEU A 151 8.55 -0.17 -2.44
N MET A 152 7.67 0.80 -2.28
CA MET A 152 6.44 0.73 -1.48
C MET A 152 5.32 1.45 -2.20
N ASP A 153 4.08 1.11 -1.87
CA ASP A 153 2.91 1.78 -2.41
C ASP A 153 2.10 2.52 -1.34
N ASN A 154 1.28 3.46 -1.81
CA ASN A 154 0.29 4.16 -1.01
C ASN A 154 -1.09 3.90 -1.60
N TYR A 155 -2.02 3.48 -0.74
CA TYR A 155 -3.44 3.45 -1.07
C TYR A 155 -4.15 4.61 -0.39
N LEU A 156 -5.08 5.23 -1.09
CA LEU A 156 -5.93 6.31 -0.61
C LEU A 156 -7.31 5.74 -0.28
N ASP A 157 -7.72 5.87 0.97
CA ASP A 157 -9.08 5.60 1.43
C ASP A 157 -9.89 6.90 1.34
N ASP A 158 -10.50 7.13 0.18
CA ASP A 158 -11.40 8.24 -0.05
C ASP A 158 -12.81 7.87 0.46
N LEU A 159 -13.19 8.44 1.61
CA LEU A 159 -14.42 8.10 2.32
C LEU A 159 -15.70 8.39 1.50
N ASP A 160 -15.62 9.26 0.49
CA ASP A 160 -16.76 9.63 -0.33
C ASP A 160 -17.06 8.61 -1.44
N VAL A 161 -16.05 7.82 -1.85
CA VAL A 161 -16.16 6.85 -2.95
C VAL A 161 -15.78 5.42 -2.58
N VAL A 162 -15.26 5.18 -1.38
CA VAL A 162 -14.73 3.87 -0.95
C VAL A 162 -15.75 2.74 -1.05
N GLU A 163 -17.02 2.97 -0.72
CA GLU A 163 -18.07 1.96 -0.81
C GLU A 163 -18.41 1.63 -2.27
N LYS A 164 -18.50 2.65 -3.13
CA LYS A 164 -18.72 2.48 -4.57
C LYS A 164 -17.57 1.70 -5.21
N ASN A 165 -16.33 2.02 -4.85
CA ASN A 165 -15.15 1.32 -5.36
C ASN A 165 -15.12 -0.15 -4.91
N HIS A 166 -15.46 -0.41 -3.64
CA HIS A 166 -15.60 -1.77 -3.12
C HIS A 166 -16.60 -2.59 -3.95
N GLU A 167 -17.80 -2.07 -4.21
CA GLU A 167 -18.78 -2.76 -5.03
C GLU A 167 -18.30 -2.99 -6.47
N LEU A 168 -17.66 -1.97 -7.10
CA LEU A 168 -17.12 -2.08 -8.45
C LEU A 168 -16.03 -3.15 -8.55
N PHE A 169 -15.13 -3.22 -7.58
CA PHE A 169 -14.06 -4.21 -7.56
C PHE A 169 -14.58 -5.65 -7.62
N PHE A 170 -15.73 -5.94 -7.02
CA PHE A 170 -16.34 -7.26 -7.06
C PHE A 170 -17.30 -7.46 -8.25
N LYS A 171 -17.89 -6.41 -8.82
CA LYS A 171 -18.77 -6.49 -10.00
C LYS A 171 -18.01 -6.71 -11.31
N THR A 172 -16.78 -6.22 -11.43
CA THR A 172 -15.94 -6.44 -12.62
C THR A 172 -15.39 -7.85 -12.74
N LYS A 173 -15.76 -8.76 -11.84
CA LYS A 173 -15.40 -10.18 -11.84
C LYS A 173 -16.39 -11.11 -12.59
N ILE A 174 -17.48 -10.57 -13.14
CA ILE A 174 -18.51 -11.36 -13.85
C ILE A 174 -18.29 -11.25 -15.34
#